data_91b872c63685228bcf27c24f70ac303c
#
_entry.id   91b872c63685228bcf27c24f70ac303c
#
_cell.length_a   1.000
_cell.length_b   1.000
_cell.length_c   1.000
_cell.angle_alpha   90.00
_cell.angle_beta   90.00
_cell.angle_gamma   90.00
#
_symmetry.space_group_name_H-M   'P 1'
#
loop_
_entity.id
_entity.type
_entity.pdbx_description
1 polymer ?
#
loop_
_entity_poly.entity_id
_entity_poly.type
_entity_poly.pdbx_seq_one_letter_code
_entity_poly.pdbx_strand_id
1 'polypeptide(L)'
;MSSASLPSSAAVVIVGGGMAGLSCAAALARRGISDVVLLEASTLAHAKASSYGETRMFREMYSDPVLCRLAQEANRLWREEEKIAGEQLRETHGLLFYGESWDEETIEGSIPGARRVMDEQGIPYEALNAAEITARFPLKPKNEFTGLFEPTAGAVRSDKVVAHWIRTARNAGHQLVEHCPVANLDSDGGGVTLESGHHIAAGQLIVACGIWSQLMLAPLGLAPKLEVWPMLWAHYTVDPDLADRYPQWFCFQRERGDDGGLYYGFPVLSKTQD
;
A
#
# COMPACT_ATOMS: atom_id res chain seq x y z
N MET A 1 -7.82 -31.78 -2.52
CA MET A 1 -8.19 -30.84 -1.44
C MET A 1 -9.71 -30.78 -1.40
N SER A 2 -10.35 -31.10 -0.27
CA SER A 2 -11.80 -31.06 -0.12
C SER A 2 -12.28 -29.65 -0.42
N SER A 3 -13.14 -29.46 -1.42
CA SER A 3 -13.86 -28.21 -1.63
C SER A 3 -14.80 -28.02 -0.44
N ALA A 4 -14.36 -27.26 0.56
CA ALA A 4 -15.29 -26.80 1.59
C ALA A 4 -16.43 -26.09 0.84
N SER A 5 -17.67 -26.52 1.06
CA SER A 5 -18.83 -25.87 0.46
C SER A 5 -18.89 -24.43 0.97
N LEU A 6 -19.17 -23.50 0.06
CA LEU A 6 -19.40 -22.10 0.43
C LEU A 6 -20.55 -22.02 1.42
N PRO A 7 -20.44 -21.20 2.48
CA PRO A 7 -21.52 -21.02 3.42
C PRO A 7 -22.68 -20.23 2.77
N SER A 8 -23.88 -20.37 3.30
CA SER A 8 -25.03 -19.54 2.90
C SER A 8 -25.11 -18.22 3.66
N SER A 9 -24.30 -18.05 4.72
CA SER A 9 -24.20 -16.80 5.50
C SER A 9 -22.88 -16.71 6.24
N ALA A 10 -22.45 -15.50 6.57
CA ALA A 10 -21.31 -15.22 7.43
C ALA A 10 -21.55 -13.95 8.26
N ALA A 11 -20.93 -13.82 9.41
CA ALA A 11 -20.98 -12.58 10.20
C ALA A 11 -20.36 -11.42 9.44
N VAL A 12 -19.25 -11.69 8.72
CA VAL A 12 -18.60 -10.69 7.85
C VAL A 12 -18.27 -11.32 6.50
N VAL A 13 -18.67 -10.65 5.41
CA VAL A 13 -18.25 -10.96 4.06
C VAL A 13 -17.33 -9.85 3.56
N ILE A 14 -16.15 -10.23 3.06
CA ILE A 14 -15.18 -9.29 2.46
C ILE A 14 -15.08 -9.62 0.97
N VAL A 15 -15.33 -8.62 0.11
CA VAL A 15 -15.19 -8.76 -1.34
C VAL A 15 -13.89 -8.10 -1.80
N GLY A 16 -12.95 -8.92 -2.27
CA GLY A 16 -11.63 -8.53 -2.74
C GLY A 16 -10.48 -9.00 -1.83
N GLY A 17 -9.59 -9.80 -2.39
CA GLY A 17 -8.42 -10.41 -1.73
C GLY A 17 -7.10 -9.64 -1.91
N GLY A 18 -7.17 -8.32 -2.15
CA GLY A 18 -6.02 -7.44 -2.16
C GLY A 18 -5.55 -7.03 -0.75
N MET A 19 -4.57 -6.12 -0.67
CA MET A 19 -4.02 -5.64 0.63
C MET A 19 -5.11 -5.14 1.57
N ALA A 20 -6.10 -4.37 1.09
CA ALA A 20 -7.18 -3.86 1.91
C ALA A 20 -8.05 -4.97 2.51
N GLY A 21 -8.51 -5.93 1.68
CA GLY A 21 -9.33 -7.04 2.17
C GLY A 21 -8.57 -7.98 3.11
N LEU A 22 -7.32 -8.30 2.78
CA LEU A 22 -6.48 -9.17 3.63
C LEU A 22 -6.14 -8.49 4.96
N SER A 23 -5.87 -7.18 4.99
CA SER A 23 -5.64 -6.44 6.24
C SER A 23 -6.89 -6.41 7.10
N CYS A 24 -8.08 -6.23 6.50
CA CYS A 24 -9.36 -6.32 7.21
C CYS A 24 -9.54 -7.72 7.81
N ALA A 25 -9.34 -8.79 7.04
CA ALA A 25 -9.45 -10.16 7.53
C ALA A 25 -8.48 -10.41 8.70
N ALA A 26 -7.21 -10.03 8.59
CA ALA A 26 -6.25 -10.15 9.67
C ALA A 26 -6.63 -9.32 10.92
N ALA A 27 -7.17 -8.11 10.73
CA ALA A 27 -7.63 -7.28 11.84
C ALA A 27 -8.84 -7.87 12.56
N LEU A 28 -9.79 -8.47 11.83
CA LEU A 28 -10.93 -9.19 12.39
C LEU A 28 -10.48 -10.43 13.17
N ALA A 29 -9.52 -11.18 12.62
CA ALA A 29 -8.92 -12.33 13.30
C ALA A 29 -8.32 -11.95 14.67
N ARG A 30 -7.56 -10.84 14.72
CA ARG A 30 -6.99 -10.34 15.99
C ARG A 30 -8.05 -9.88 17.01
N ARG A 31 -9.24 -9.52 16.54
CA ARG A 31 -10.39 -9.19 17.40
C ARG A 31 -11.22 -10.40 17.81
N GLY A 32 -10.79 -11.61 17.43
CA GLY A 32 -11.49 -12.86 17.78
C GLY A 32 -12.77 -13.09 16.96
N ILE A 33 -12.95 -12.39 15.85
CA ILE A 33 -14.08 -12.62 14.95
C ILE A 33 -13.68 -13.73 13.98
N SER A 34 -14.33 -14.89 14.07
CA SER A 34 -13.96 -16.09 13.30
C SER A 34 -14.89 -16.41 12.12
N ASP A 35 -16.13 -15.92 12.15
CA ASP A 35 -17.11 -16.15 11.07
C ASP A 35 -16.94 -15.10 9.97
N VAL A 36 -15.87 -15.23 9.19
CA VAL A 36 -15.48 -14.32 8.11
C VAL A 36 -15.24 -15.09 6.83
N VAL A 37 -15.84 -14.62 5.75
CA VAL A 37 -15.62 -15.13 4.39
C VAL A 37 -15.03 -14.00 3.54
N LEU A 38 -13.85 -14.22 2.98
CA LEU A 38 -13.24 -13.33 2.00
C LEU A 38 -13.33 -13.99 0.61
N LEU A 39 -13.89 -13.26 -0.34
CA LEU A 39 -14.12 -13.69 -1.72
C LEU A 39 -13.18 -12.93 -2.66
N GLU A 40 -12.39 -13.67 -3.42
CA GLU A 40 -11.48 -13.11 -4.43
C GLU A 40 -11.82 -13.72 -5.80
N ALA A 41 -11.98 -12.85 -6.78
CA ALA A 41 -12.35 -13.28 -8.15
C ALA A 41 -11.23 -14.07 -8.86
N SER A 42 -9.99 -13.81 -8.50
CA SER A 42 -8.80 -14.48 -9.06
C SER A 42 -8.04 -15.21 -7.93
N THR A 43 -6.74 -15.00 -7.82
CA THR A 43 -5.90 -15.44 -6.70
C THR A 43 -5.66 -14.27 -5.74
N LEU A 44 -5.41 -14.57 -4.47
CA LEU A 44 -5.09 -13.54 -3.49
C LEU A 44 -3.88 -12.71 -3.92
N ALA A 45 -4.01 -11.38 -3.87
CA ALA A 45 -2.98 -10.41 -4.28
C ALA A 45 -2.44 -10.63 -5.70
N HIS A 46 -3.29 -11.02 -6.64
CA HIS A 46 -2.93 -11.36 -8.02
C HIS A 46 -2.26 -10.21 -8.80
N ALA A 47 -1.55 -10.54 -9.89
CA ALA A 47 -0.72 -9.61 -10.67
C ALA A 47 -1.46 -8.43 -11.34
N LYS A 48 -2.78 -8.51 -11.50
CA LYS A 48 -3.61 -7.43 -12.06
C LYS A 48 -4.10 -6.44 -10.99
N ALA A 49 -3.90 -6.75 -9.70
CA ALA A 49 -4.29 -5.87 -8.60
C ALA A 49 -3.19 -4.86 -8.27
N SER A 50 -3.58 -3.69 -7.78
CA SER A 50 -2.63 -2.68 -7.25
C SER A 50 -1.79 -3.20 -6.07
N SER A 51 -2.20 -4.31 -5.47
CA SER A 51 -1.48 -4.98 -4.37
C SER A 51 -0.30 -5.83 -4.81
N TYR A 52 -0.16 -6.09 -6.11
CA TYR A 52 0.93 -6.91 -6.65
C TYR A 52 2.28 -6.20 -6.55
N GLY A 53 3.34 -7.00 -6.41
CA GLY A 53 4.73 -6.55 -6.31
C GLY A 53 5.30 -6.75 -4.91
N GLU A 54 6.61 -6.57 -4.78
CA GLU A 54 7.34 -6.91 -3.56
C GLU A 54 7.38 -5.77 -2.55
N THR A 55 7.11 -4.53 -2.99
CA THR A 55 7.35 -3.34 -2.19
C THR A 55 6.20 -2.36 -2.18
N ARG A 56 6.04 -1.68 -1.03
CA ARG A 56 5.29 -0.44 -0.89
C ARG A 56 6.10 0.50 -0.01
N MET A 57 5.97 1.79 -0.27
CA MET A 57 6.63 2.81 0.53
C MET A 57 5.90 3.00 1.86
N PHE A 58 6.66 3.14 2.94
CA PHE A 58 6.16 3.74 4.18
C PHE A 58 6.97 4.97 4.53
N ARG A 59 6.29 6.02 4.96
CA ARG A 59 6.89 7.33 5.27
C ARG A 59 5.97 8.13 6.16
N GLU A 60 6.50 9.14 6.82
CA GLU A 60 5.74 10.18 7.52
C GLU A 60 5.83 11.54 6.79
N MET A 61 6.71 11.65 5.80
CA MET A 61 6.92 12.83 4.95
C MET A 61 5.75 13.03 3.98
N TYR A 62 4.77 13.83 4.38
CA TYR A 62 3.61 14.24 3.61
C TYR A 62 3.40 15.74 3.70
N SER A 63 2.92 16.38 2.61
CA SER A 63 2.49 17.79 2.60
C SER A 63 1.11 17.99 3.24
N ASP A 64 0.33 16.92 3.37
CA ASP A 64 -0.98 16.93 4.02
C ASP A 64 -0.86 16.49 5.49
N PRO A 65 -1.29 17.32 6.47
CA PRO A 65 -1.16 16.98 7.88
C PRO A 65 -2.07 15.82 8.32
N VAL A 66 -3.15 15.52 7.60
CA VAL A 66 -4.02 14.38 7.91
C VAL A 66 -3.34 13.09 7.47
N LEU A 67 -2.80 13.06 6.25
CA LEU A 67 -2.04 11.91 5.75
C LEU A 67 -0.79 11.64 6.60
N CYS A 68 -0.11 12.70 7.04
CA CYS A 68 1.03 12.59 7.94
C CYS A 68 0.65 11.88 9.25
N ARG A 69 -0.44 12.33 9.93
CA ARG A 69 -0.93 11.66 11.16
C ARG A 69 -1.35 10.22 10.94
N LEU A 70 -2.02 9.93 9.82
CA LEU A 70 -2.37 8.55 9.44
C LEU A 70 -1.12 7.68 9.25
N ALA A 71 -0.07 8.23 8.64
CA ALA A 71 1.19 7.54 8.44
C ALA A 71 1.92 7.26 9.77
N GLN A 72 1.91 8.21 10.71
CA GLN A 72 2.46 8.00 12.06
C GLN A 72 1.74 6.86 12.78
N GLU A 73 0.40 6.84 12.73
CA GLU A 73 -0.39 5.76 13.32
C GLU A 73 -0.14 4.42 12.59
N ALA A 74 -0.07 4.44 11.27
CA ALA A 74 0.28 3.25 10.49
C ALA A 74 1.67 2.71 10.89
N ASN A 75 2.68 3.58 11.07
CA ASN A 75 4.01 3.19 11.52
C ASN A 75 4.01 2.60 12.94
N ARG A 76 3.13 3.08 13.83
CA ARG A 76 2.92 2.47 15.15
C ARG A 76 2.34 1.06 15.02
N LEU A 77 1.31 0.91 14.19
CA LEU A 77 0.66 -0.38 13.93
C LEU A 77 1.59 -1.38 13.25
N TRP A 78 2.46 -0.94 12.33
CA TRP A 78 3.46 -1.79 11.72
C TRP A 78 4.44 -2.39 12.73
N ARG A 79 4.87 -1.62 13.74
CA ARG A 79 5.73 -2.16 14.81
C ARG A 79 5.04 -3.24 15.64
N GLU A 80 3.74 -3.13 15.83
CA GLU A 80 2.93 -4.17 16.49
C GLU A 80 2.78 -5.39 15.60
N GLU A 81 2.52 -5.18 14.30
CA GLU A 81 2.37 -6.25 13.32
C GLU A 81 3.64 -7.09 13.19
N GLU A 82 4.81 -6.47 13.15
CA GLU A 82 6.11 -7.15 13.11
C GLU A 82 6.36 -8.01 14.36
N LYS A 83 5.94 -7.53 15.53
CA LYS A 83 6.00 -8.33 16.77
C LYS A 83 5.10 -9.56 16.70
N ILE A 84 3.89 -9.42 16.15
CA ILE A 84 2.94 -10.52 15.98
C ILE A 84 3.45 -11.51 14.92
N ALA A 85 4.01 -11.00 13.83
CA ALA A 85 4.56 -11.81 12.75
C ALA A 85 5.80 -12.60 13.19
N GLY A 86 6.56 -12.09 14.17
CA GLY A 86 7.86 -12.62 14.57
C GLY A 86 8.94 -12.44 13.49
N GLU A 87 8.69 -11.57 12.52
CA GLU A 87 9.59 -11.26 11.41
C GLU A 87 9.51 -9.79 11.03
N GLN A 88 10.56 -9.29 10.38
CA GLN A 88 10.60 -7.93 9.86
C GLN A 88 9.80 -7.84 8.56
N LEU A 89 8.76 -6.99 8.57
CA LEU A 89 7.89 -6.73 7.43
C LEU A 89 8.27 -5.46 6.66
N ARG A 90 9.15 -4.65 7.23
CA ARG A 90 9.63 -3.39 6.65
C ARG A 90 11.15 -3.35 6.63
N GLU A 91 11.69 -2.67 5.64
CA GLU A 91 13.12 -2.36 5.53
C GLU A 91 13.31 -0.85 5.57
N THR A 92 14.08 -0.36 6.54
CA THR A 92 14.33 1.08 6.73
C THR A 92 15.57 1.48 5.95
N HIS A 93 15.38 2.20 4.85
CA HIS A 93 16.45 2.71 3.99
C HIS A 93 16.51 4.24 3.99
N GLY A 94 15.58 4.89 4.70
CA GLY A 94 15.30 6.30 4.59
C GLY A 94 14.61 6.67 3.29
N LEU A 95 14.03 7.88 3.25
CA LEU A 95 13.41 8.46 2.06
C LEU A 95 14.01 9.84 1.79
N LEU A 96 14.44 10.04 0.57
CA LEU A 96 14.90 11.33 0.07
C LEU A 96 13.85 11.94 -0.86
N PHE A 97 13.21 13.05 -0.46
CA PHE A 97 12.56 13.98 -1.37
C PHE A 97 13.61 14.94 -1.88
N TYR A 98 13.76 15.07 -3.19
CA TYR A 98 14.71 16.04 -3.77
C TYR A 98 14.21 16.56 -5.09
N GLY A 99 14.69 17.70 -5.50
CA GLY A 99 14.34 18.26 -6.80
C GLY A 99 14.21 19.78 -6.77
N GLU A 100 13.40 20.29 -7.69
CA GLU A 100 13.00 21.69 -7.75
C GLU A 100 12.10 22.01 -6.56
N SER A 101 12.31 23.16 -5.93
CA SER A 101 11.48 23.62 -4.82
C SER A 101 10.49 24.67 -5.32
N TRP A 102 9.19 24.39 -5.19
CA TRP A 102 8.11 25.33 -5.50
C TRP A 102 6.94 25.12 -4.54
N ASP A 103 6.12 26.15 -4.38
CA ASP A 103 5.00 26.14 -3.42
C ASP A 103 3.74 25.45 -3.95
N GLU A 104 3.65 25.16 -5.25
CA GLU A 104 2.55 24.43 -5.84
C GLU A 104 2.60 22.96 -5.38
N GLU A 105 1.46 22.45 -4.94
CA GLU A 105 1.35 21.06 -4.52
C GLU A 105 1.02 20.17 -5.72
N THR A 106 1.79 19.13 -5.88
CA THR A 106 1.46 18.02 -6.77
C THR A 106 0.59 16.99 -6.03
N ILE A 107 0.15 15.94 -6.71
CA ILE A 107 -0.59 14.83 -6.09
C ILE A 107 0.21 14.16 -4.94
N GLU A 108 1.55 14.21 -5.00
CA GLU A 108 2.44 13.70 -3.95
C GLU A 108 2.91 14.80 -2.97
N GLY A 109 2.43 16.02 -3.14
CA GLY A 109 2.81 17.19 -2.37
C GLY A 109 3.98 17.96 -2.97
N SER A 110 4.69 18.68 -2.13
CA SER A 110 5.87 19.47 -2.49
C SER A 110 6.94 19.39 -1.39
N ILE A 111 8.19 19.70 -1.72
CA ILE A 111 9.29 19.72 -0.72
C ILE A 111 9.00 20.77 0.38
N PRO A 112 8.60 22.03 0.06
CA PRO A 112 8.24 23.00 1.10
C PRO A 112 7.03 22.60 1.93
N GLY A 113 5.99 22.02 1.29
CA GLY A 113 4.80 21.53 1.98
C GLY A 113 5.11 20.40 2.96
N ALA A 114 5.90 19.40 2.53
CA ALA A 114 6.36 18.32 3.39
C ALA A 114 7.18 18.84 4.58
N ARG A 115 8.11 19.77 4.33
CA ARG A 115 8.91 20.40 5.39
C ARG A 115 8.04 21.07 6.45
N ARG A 116 7.07 21.89 6.01
CA ARG A 116 6.15 22.59 6.92
C ARG A 116 5.41 21.60 7.82
N VAL A 117 4.83 20.53 7.24
CA VAL A 117 4.07 19.54 8.00
C VAL A 117 4.96 18.75 8.96
N MET A 118 6.18 18.38 8.54
CA MET A 118 7.13 17.69 9.42
C MET A 118 7.56 18.57 10.61
N ASP A 119 7.81 19.85 10.37
CA ASP A 119 8.12 20.83 11.44
C ASP A 119 6.93 20.95 12.42
N GLU A 120 5.68 21.07 11.92
CA GLU A 120 4.48 21.17 12.73
C GLU A 120 4.18 19.89 13.53
N GLN A 121 4.51 18.72 12.99
CA GLN A 121 4.25 17.43 13.63
C GLN A 121 5.44 16.90 14.44
N GLY A 122 6.56 17.63 14.47
CA GLY A 122 7.77 17.24 15.18
C GLY A 122 8.48 16.01 14.62
N ILE A 123 8.36 15.77 13.31
CA ILE A 123 8.99 14.63 12.63
C ILE A 123 10.42 15.00 12.24
N PRO A 124 11.42 14.23 12.66
CA PRO A 124 12.81 14.53 12.36
C PRO A 124 13.12 14.28 10.87
N TYR A 125 13.84 15.20 10.26
CA TYR A 125 14.39 15.11 8.92
C TYR A 125 15.72 15.83 8.81
N GLU A 126 16.46 15.57 7.74
CA GLU A 126 17.68 16.28 7.39
C GLU A 126 17.43 17.08 6.10
N ALA A 127 17.68 18.39 6.11
CA ALA A 127 17.66 19.21 4.92
C ALA A 127 19.02 19.10 4.22
N LEU A 128 19.01 18.80 2.93
CA LEU A 128 20.22 18.56 2.13
C LEU A 128 20.24 19.44 0.90
N ASN A 129 21.42 19.94 0.52
CA ASN A 129 21.69 20.54 -0.78
C ASN A 129 22.20 19.49 -1.78
N ALA A 130 22.35 19.86 -3.06
CA ALA A 130 22.75 18.95 -4.13
C ALA A 130 24.13 18.29 -3.88
N ALA A 131 25.09 19.03 -3.30
CA ALA A 131 26.41 18.50 -3.01
C ALA A 131 26.36 17.45 -1.89
N GLU A 132 25.57 17.69 -0.84
CA GLU A 132 25.35 16.74 0.26
C GLU A 132 24.61 15.49 -0.21
N ILE A 133 23.61 15.64 -1.10
CA ILE A 133 22.93 14.49 -1.72
C ILE A 133 23.92 13.63 -2.50
N THR A 134 24.76 14.25 -3.34
CA THR A 134 25.76 13.53 -4.14
C THR A 134 26.84 12.86 -3.29
N ALA A 135 27.24 13.47 -2.18
CA ALA A 135 28.23 12.90 -1.27
C ALA A 135 27.68 11.65 -0.54
N ARG A 136 26.40 11.67 -0.18
CA ARG A 136 25.77 10.61 0.62
C ARG A 136 25.20 9.47 -0.23
N PHE A 137 24.55 9.79 -1.34
CA PHE A 137 23.82 8.85 -2.18
C PHE A 137 24.39 8.77 -3.59
N PRO A 138 24.25 7.66 -4.30
CA PRO A 138 24.69 7.53 -5.68
C PRO A 138 23.75 8.23 -6.67
N LEU A 139 23.37 9.47 -6.36
CA LEU A 139 22.47 10.32 -7.12
C LEU A 139 23.23 11.55 -7.63
N LYS A 140 22.83 12.06 -8.77
CA LYS A 140 23.44 13.25 -9.40
C LYS A 140 22.38 14.32 -9.63
N PRO A 141 21.90 15.00 -8.56
CA PRO A 141 20.94 16.09 -8.70
C PRO A 141 21.57 17.28 -9.42
N LYS A 142 20.72 18.13 -10.01
CA LYS A 142 21.16 19.45 -10.49
C LYS A 142 21.60 20.32 -9.30
N ASN A 143 22.49 21.28 -9.55
CA ASN A 143 23.07 22.10 -8.48
C ASN A 143 22.04 22.92 -7.69
N GLU A 144 20.95 23.32 -8.34
CA GLU A 144 19.84 24.07 -7.74
C GLU A 144 18.86 23.20 -6.93
N PHE A 145 18.99 21.87 -6.98
CA PHE A 145 18.09 20.98 -6.24
C PHE A 145 18.37 21.00 -4.75
N THR A 146 17.29 20.91 -3.99
CA THR A 146 17.32 20.72 -2.54
C THR A 146 16.61 19.41 -2.18
N GLY A 147 16.82 18.92 -0.97
CA GLY A 147 16.18 17.69 -0.52
C GLY A 147 15.87 17.69 0.97
N LEU A 148 14.95 16.82 1.32
CA LEU A 148 14.64 16.42 2.69
C LEU A 148 14.85 14.91 2.81
N PHE A 149 15.58 14.48 3.82
CA PHE A 149 15.80 13.07 4.08
C PHE A 149 15.14 12.67 5.39
N GLU A 150 14.20 11.73 5.32
CA GLU A 150 13.55 11.09 6.47
C GLU A 150 14.24 9.75 6.74
N PRO A 151 15.06 9.62 7.80
CA PRO A 151 15.82 8.39 8.06
C PRO A 151 14.97 7.20 8.49
N THR A 152 13.75 7.44 8.99
CA THR A 152 12.84 6.41 9.51
C THR A 152 11.92 5.79 8.48
N ALA A 153 11.87 6.35 7.28
CA ALA A 153 11.10 5.83 6.16
C ALA A 153 11.74 4.60 5.50
N GLY A 154 10.99 3.92 4.65
CA GLY A 154 11.53 2.74 3.96
C GLY A 154 10.48 1.98 3.14
N ALA A 155 10.74 0.71 2.90
CA ALA A 155 9.91 -0.18 2.11
C ALA A 155 9.19 -1.21 2.98
N VAL A 156 7.87 -1.36 2.76
CA VAL A 156 7.10 -2.49 3.25
C VAL A 156 7.31 -3.67 2.29
N ARG A 157 7.66 -4.83 2.81
CA ARG A 157 7.74 -6.10 2.08
C ARG A 157 6.32 -6.63 1.88
N SER A 158 5.67 -6.19 0.80
CA SER A 158 4.27 -6.56 0.53
C SER A 158 4.07 -8.05 0.33
N ASP A 159 5.04 -8.76 -0.20
CA ASP A 159 5.09 -10.22 -0.30
C ASP A 159 4.95 -10.90 1.07
N LYS A 160 5.80 -10.52 2.04
CA LYS A 160 5.76 -11.02 3.41
C LYS A 160 4.46 -10.64 4.14
N VAL A 161 4.03 -9.39 3.97
CA VAL A 161 2.79 -8.88 4.58
C VAL A 161 1.57 -9.66 4.12
N VAL A 162 1.43 -9.89 2.81
CA VAL A 162 0.33 -10.69 2.25
C VAL A 162 0.36 -12.10 2.83
N ALA A 163 1.52 -12.77 2.82
CA ALA A 163 1.67 -14.10 3.37
C ALA A 163 1.31 -14.15 4.87
N HIS A 164 1.76 -13.16 5.64
CA HIS A 164 1.45 -13.05 7.07
C HIS A 164 -0.06 -12.87 7.32
N TRP A 165 -0.73 -11.97 6.62
CA TRP A 165 -2.17 -11.75 6.81
C TRP A 165 -3.02 -12.94 6.37
N ILE A 166 -2.65 -13.64 5.29
CA ILE A 166 -3.29 -14.89 4.87
C ILE A 166 -3.17 -15.94 5.99
N ARG A 167 -1.98 -16.14 6.55
CA ARG A 167 -1.77 -17.07 7.66
C ARG A 167 -2.60 -16.68 8.88
N THR A 168 -2.60 -15.41 9.25
CA THR A 168 -3.36 -14.87 10.39
C THR A 168 -4.87 -15.14 10.24
N ALA A 169 -5.44 -14.83 9.09
CA ALA A 169 -6.85 -15.05 8.83
C ALA A 169 -7.21 -16.54 8.82
N ARG A 170 -6.42 -17.37 8.13
CA ARG A 170 -6.65 -18.83 8.08
C ARG A 170 -6.55 -19.47 9.45
N ASN A 171 -5.59 -19.09 10.28
CA ASN A 171 -5.43 -19.61 11.64
C ASN A 171 -6.60 -19.22 12.56
N ALA A 172 -7.30 -18.13 12.28
CA ALA A 172 -8.52 -17.73 12.96
C ALA A 172 -9.79 -18.42 12.44
N GLY A 173 -9.67 -19.30 11.44
CA GLY A 173 -10.79 -20.05 10.86
C GLY A 173 -11.51 -19.28 9.73
N HIS A 174 -10.97 -18.15 9.26
CA HIS A 174 -11.58 -17.43 8.13
C HIS A 174 -11.52 -18.25 6.85
N GLN A 175 -12.59 -18.20 6.06
CA GLN A 175 -12.62 -18.78 4.72
C GLN A 175 -12.11 -17.76 3.70
N LEU A 176 -10.92 -18.00 3.14
CA LEU A 176 -10.36 -17.19 2.04
C LEU A 176 -10.57 -17.97 0.75
N VAL A 177 -11.51 -17.53 -0.07
CA VAL A 177 -11.98 -18.25 -1.26
C VAL A 177 -11.49 -17.54 -2.51
N GLU A 178 -10.62 -18.19 -3.25
CA GLU A 178 -10.09 -17.75 -4.54
C GLU A 178 -10.98 -18.26 -5.68
N HIS A 179 -10.85 -17.64 -6.85
CA HIS A 179 -11.63 -17.95 -8.06
C HIS A 179 -13.15 -17.90 -7.81
N CYS A 180 -13.57 -16.94 -7.01
CA CYS A 180 -14.93 -16.78 -6.55
C CYS A 180 -15.46 -15.36 -6.85
N PRO A 181 -15.76 -15.05 -8.12
CA PRO A 181 -16.22 -13.73 -8.52
C PRO A 181 -17.62 -13.44 -8.00
N VAL A 182 -17.77 -12.25 -7.37
CA VAL A 182 -19.04 -11.70 -6.94
C VAL A 182 -19.69 -10.97 -8.11
N ALA A 183 -20.92 -11.32 -8.43
CA ALA A 183 -21.69 -10.69 -9.50
C ALA A 183 -22.42 -9.43 -9.00
N ASN A 184 -23.05 -9.50 -7.81
CA ASN A 184 -23.85 -8.42 -7.27
C ASN A 184 -23.71 -8.33 -5.76
N LEU A 185 -23.91 -7.11 -5.24
CA LEU A 185 -24.13 -6.82 -3.83
C LEU A 185 -25.63 -6.60 -3.61
N ASP A 186 -26.14 -7.04 -2.47
CA ASP A 186 -27.53 -6.74 -2.09
C ASP A 186 -27.72 -5.25 -1.83
N SER A 187 -28.87 -4.70 -2.23
CA SER A 187 -29.13 -3.23 -2.15
C SER A 187 -29.16 -2.69 -0.73
N ASP A 188 -29.42 -3.54 0.26
CA ASP A 188 -29.40 -3.22 1.69
C ASP A 188 -28.05 -3.55 2.37
N GLY A 189 -27.08 -4.06 1.60
CA GLY A 189 -25.79 -4.52 2.12
C GLY A 189 -25.86 -5.85 2.86
N GLY A 190 -26.98 -6.57 2.80
CA GLY A 190 -27.25 -7.79 3.54
C GLY A 190 -26.62 -9.05 2.97
N GLY A 191 -25.89 -8.95 1.86
CA GLY A 191 -25.21 -10.10 1.26
C GLY A 191 -24.62 -9.86 -0.11
N VAL A 192 -24.19 -10.95 -0.72
CA VAL A 192 -23.60 -10.97 -2.06
C VAL A 192 -24.12 -12.17 -2.85
N THR A 193 -24.27 -12.00 -4.18
CA THR A 193 -24.53 -13.07 -5.11
C THR A 193 -23.31 -13.29 -6.00
N LEU A 194 -22.84 -14.53 -6.06
CA LEU A 194 -21.70 -14.92 -6.88
C LEU A 194 -22.13 -15.11 -8.34
N GLU A 195 -21.18 -15.11 -9.27
CA GLU A 195 -21.46 -15.44 -10.68
C GLU A 195 -22.02 -16.87 -10.87
N SER A 196 -21.72 -17.78 -9.94
CA SER A 196 -22.30 -19.13 -9.91
C SER A 196 -23.80 -19.16 -9.53
N GLY A 197 -24.36 -18.03 -9.11
CA GLY A 197 -25.73 -17.94 -8.58
C GLY A 197 -25.84 -18.25 -7.08
N HIS A 198 -24.75 -18.66 -6.40
CA HIS A 198 -24.77 -18.89 -4.95
C HIS A 198 -24.86 -17.55 -4.22
N HIS A 199 -25.76 -17.48 -3.24
CA HIS A 199 -25.93 -16.29 -2.39
C HIS A 199 -25.34 -16.52 -0.99
N ILE A 200 -24.65 -15.51 -0.47
CA ILE A 200 -24.09 -15.51 0.90
C ILE A 200 -24.65 -14.28 1.64
N ALA A 201 -25.49 -14.53 2.63
CA ALA A 201 -25.98 -13.46 3.52
C ALA A 201 -24.84 -12.95 4.43
N ALA A 202 -24.76 -11.64 4.61
CA ALA A 202 -23.71 -10.98 5.38
C ALA A 202 -24.29 -10.19 6.55
N GLY A 203 -23.80 -10.43 7.76
CA GLY A 203 -24.08 -9.55 8.89
C GLY A 203 -23.43 -8.17 8.72
N GLN A 204 -22.24 -8.14 8.14
CA GLN A 204 -21.51 -6.95 7.69
C GLN A 204 -20.86 -7.24 6.34
N LEU A 205 -20.92 -6.27 5.44
CA LEU A 205 -20.29 -6.37 4.12
C LEU A 205 -19.16 -5.36 3.99
N ILE A 206 -17.97 -5.85 3.62
CA ILE A 206 -16.79 -5.02 3.33
C ILE A 206 -16.46 -5.14 1.85
N VAL A 207 -16.48 -4.00 1.13
CA VAL A 207 -16.11 -3.95 -0.29
C VAL A 207 -14.70 -3.42 -0.41
N ALA A 208 -13.77 -4.28 -0.81
CA ALA A 208 -12.33 -4.00 -0.96
C ALA A 208 -11.83 -4.34 -2.37
N CYS A 209 -12.66 -4.07 -3.39
CA CYS A 209 -12.44 -4.46 -4.79
C CYS A 209 -11.43 -3.57 -5.54
N GLY A 210 -10.70 -2.68 -4.88
CA GLY A 210 -9.72 -1.82 -5.51
C GLY A 210 -10.32 -1.02 -6.68
N ILE A 211 -9.71 -1.07 -7.84
CA ILE A 211 -10.18 -0.35 -9.05
C ILE A 211 -11.55 -0.80 -9.54
N TRP A 212 -12.02 -1.98 -9.17
CA TRP A 212 -13.35 -2.50 -9.52
C TRP A 212 -14.45 -2.05 -8.56
N SER A 213 -14.12 -1.35 -7.46
CA SER A 213 -15.11 -0.89 -6.47
C SER A 213 -16.20 -0.01 -7.09
N GLN A 214 -15.86 0.83 -8.06
CA GLN A 214 -16.84 1.65 -8.77
C GLN A 214 -17.91 0.80 -9.47
N LEU A 215 -17.51 -0.26 -10.15
CA LEU A 215 -18.42 -1.18 -10.86
C LEU A 215 -19.34 -1.91 -9.88
N MET A 216 -18.79 -2.35 -8.75
CA MET A 216 -19.54 -3.07 -7.72
C MET A 216 -20.54 -2.19 -6.98
N LEU A 217 -20.21 -0.91 -6.76
CA LEU A 217 -21.00 0.02 -5.94
C LEU A 217 -21.99 0.85 -6.77
N ALA A 218 -21.76 1.01 -8.07
CA ALA A 218 -22.62 1.81 -8.94
C ALA A 218 -24.09 1.37 -8.95
N PRO A 219 -24.43 0.05 -8.97
CA PRO A 219 -25.84 -0.38 -8.90
C PRO A 219 -26.56 0.01 -7.61
N LEU A 220 -25.79 0.29 -6.54
CA LEU A 220 -26.29 0.75 -5.25
C LEU A 220 -26.43 2.29 -5.15
N GLY A 221 -26.16 3.02 -6.24
CA GLY A 221 -26.09 4.48 -6.23
C GLY A 221 -24.85 5.05 -5.54
N LEU A 222 -23.88 4.21 -5.19
CA LEU A 222 -22.62 4.56 -4.55
C LEU A 222 -21.51 4.38 -5.61
N ALA A 223 -21.22 5.41 -6.37
CA ALA A 223 -20.20 5.38 -7.41
C ALA A 223 -19.05 6.33 -7.08
N PRO A 224 -18.06 5.91 -6.30
CA PRO A 224 -16.86 6.73 -6.10
C PRO A 224 -16.18 6.96 -7.46
N LYS A 225 -15.79 8.21 -7.73
CA LYS A 225 -15.03 8.52 -8.93
C LYS A 225 -13.63 7.92 -8.77
N LEU A 226 -13.35 6.83 -9.47
CA LEU A 226 -12.03 6.20 -9.53
C LEU A 226 -11.46 6.38 -10.92
N GLU A 227 -10.22 6.85 -10.98
CA GLU A 227 -9.45 6.99 -12.20
C GLU A 227 -8.23 6.06 -12.12
N VAL A 228 -8.06 5.22 -13.13
CA VAL A 228 -6.95 4.26 -13.17
C VAL A 228 -5.78 4.91 -13.89
N TRP A 229 -4.68 5.11 -13.19
CA TRP A 229 -3.44 5.62 -13.76
C TRP A 229 -2.48 4.46 -14.04
N PRO A 230 -2.09 4.25 -15.30
CA PRO A 230 -1.07 3.28 -15.64
C PRO A 230 0.28 3.82 -15.19
N MET A 231 0.90 3.17 -14.20
CA MET A 231 2.23 3.51 -13.72
C MET A 231 3.26 2.62 -14.40
N LEU A 232 4.22 3.23 -15.11
CA LEU A 232 5.36 2.52 -15.67
C LEU A 232 6.42 2.33 -14.58
N TRP A 233 6.98 1.14 -14.51
CA TRP A 233 8.10 0.84 -13.64
C TRP A 233 9.10 -0.09 -14.32
N ALA A 234 10.35 -0.01 -13.91
CA ALA A 234 11.42 -0.83 -14.42
C ALA A 234 12.40 -1.19 -13.29
N HIS A 235 13.01 -2.38 -13.42
CA HIS A 235 14.13 -2.76 -12.58
C HIS A 235 15.45 -2.44 -13.30
N TYR A 236 16.39 -1.90 -12.56
CA TYR A 236 17.71 -1.56 -13.05
C TYR A 236 18.76 -2.40 -12.31
N THR A 237 19.72 -2.92 -13.05
CA THR A 237 20.93 -3.49 -12.45
C THR A 237 21.79 -2.34 -11.92
N VAL A 238 22.16 -2.40 -10.67
CA VAL A 238 23.05 -1.44 -10.03
C VAL A 238 24.40 -2.08 -9.72
N ASP A 239 25.43 -1.26 -9.61
CA ASP A 239 26.73 -1.68 -9.12
C ASP A 239 26.58 -2.24 -7.69
N PRO A 240 27.02 -3.48 -7.41
CA PRO A 240 26.89 -4.07 -6.08
C PRO A 240 27.50 -3.22 -4.95
N ASP A 241 28.60 -2.51 -5.22
CA ASP A 241 29.27 -1.64 -4.25
C ASP A 241 28.45 -0.38 -3.89
N LEU A 242 27.42 -0.07 -4.69
CA LEU A 242 26.53 1.08 -4.49
C LEU A 242 25.13 0.66 -4.00
N ALA A 243 24.80 -0.62 -4.03
CA ALA A 243 23.45 -1.12 -3.79
C ALA A 243 22.87 -0.65 -2.45
N ASP A 244 23.66 -0.78 -1.37
CA ASP A 244 23.24 -0.41 0.00
C ASP A 244 23.24 1.10 0.26
N ARG A 245 23.67 1.90 -0.72
CA ARG A 245 23.73 3.36 -0.59
C ARG A 245 22.50 4.06 -1.15
N TYR A 246 21.65 3.36 -1.90
CA TYR A 246 20.41 3.95 -2.42
C TYR A 246 19.37 4.08 -1.32
N PRO A 247 18.80 5.27 -1.07
CA PRO A 247 17.60 5.42 -0.26
C PRO A 247 16.37 5.08 -1.11
N GLN A 248 15.20 5.07 -0.53
CA GLN A 248 14.02 5.41 -1.31
C GLN A 248 14.12 6.88 -1.73
N TRP A 249 13.57 7.21 -2.86
CA TRP A 249 13.64 8.59 -3.35
C TRP A 249 12.41 9.00 -4.16
N PHE A 250 12.05 10.27 -4.06
CA PHE A 250 11.20 11.00 -4.97
C PHE A 250 11.98 12.18 -5.56
N CYS A 251 11.94 12.31 -6.89
CA CYS A 251 12.48 13.45 -7.60
C CYS A 251 11.34 14.34 -8.10
N PHE A 252 11.28 15.57 -7.60
CA PHE A 252 10.29 16.56 -7.99
C PHE A 252 10.89 17.46 -9.08
N GLN A 253 10.27 17.47 -10.26
CA GLN A 253 10.60 18.36 -11.35
C GLN A 253 9.31 18.98 -11.88
N ARG A 254 9.38 20.21 -12.37
CA ARG A 254 8.22 20.82 -13.04
C ARG A 254 7.90 20.05 -14.31
N GLU A 255 6.61 19.88 -14.54
CA GLU A 255 6.12 19.31 -15.80
C GLU A 255 6.68 20.08 -17.00
N ARG A 256 7.11 19.33 -18.01
CA ARG A 256 7.66 19.87 -19.26
C ARG A 256 7.09 19.07 -20.43
N GLY A 257 6.04 19.59 -21.05
CA GLY A 257 5.32 18.89 -22.10
C GLY A 257 4.57 17.67 -21.54
N ASP A 258 4.82 16.50 -22.10
CA ASP A 258 4.20 15.24 -21.68
C ASP A 258 4.88 14.58 -20.45
N ASP A 259 5.91 15.22 -19.89
CA ASP A 259 6.64 14.73 -18.73
C ASP A 259 5.95 15.19 -17.44
N GLY A 260 5.34 14.27 -16.70
CA GLY A 260 4.62 14.51 -15.46
C GLY A 260 5.49 14.99 -14.29
N GLY A 261 6.79 15.12 -14.49
CA GLY A 261 7.71 15.78 -13.56
C GLY A 261 7.95 15.08 -12.22
N LEU A 262 7.35 13.92 -11.99
CA LEU A 262 7.50 13.18 -10.74
C LEU A 262 8.02 11.76 -10.99
N TYR A 263 9.16 11.47 -10.39
CA TYR A 263 9.80 10.15 -10.47
C TYR A 263 10.09 9.63 -9.06
N TYR A 264 9.99 8.34 -8.86
CA TYR A 264 10.37 7.74 -7.60
C TYR A 264 11.03 6.38 -7.80
N GLY A 265 11.80 5.95 -6.81
CA GLY A 265 12.47 4.67 -6.86
C GLY A 265 12.68 4.05 -5.48
N PHE A 266 12.89 2.75 -5.52
CA PHE A 266 13.21 1.94 -4.36
C PHE A 266 14.67 1.51 -4.40
N PRO A 267 15.31 1.31 -3.24
CA PRO A 267 16.63 0.71 -3.16
C PRO A 267 16.60 -0.77 -3.58
N VAL A 268 17.74 -1.38 -3.63
CA VAL A 268 17.84 -2.85 -3.67
C VAL A 268 17.34 -3.40 -2.35
N LEU A 269 16.35 -4.28 -2.41
CA LEU A 269 15.81 -4.93 -1.22
C LEU A 269 16.61 -6.17 -0.86
N SER A 270 16.60 -6.53 0.41
CA SER A 270 17.14 -7.80 0.86
C SER A 270 16.41 -8.95 0.16
N LYS A 271 17.19 -9.88 -0.43
CA LYS A 271 16.59 -11.08 -1.01
C LYS A 271 15.87 -11.87 0.08
N THR A 272 14.68 -12.37 -0.20
CA THR A 272 14.08 -13.45 0.60
C THR A 272 15.05 -14.62 0.54
N GLN A 273 15.45 -15.12 1.70
CA GLN A 273 16.10 -16.45 1.73
C GLN A 273 15.00 -17.45 1.37
N ASP A 274 15.08 -18.01 0.16
CA ASP A 274 14.24 -19.13 -0.29
C ASP A 274 14.47 -20.37 0.58
#